data_0fa28584029ec53d470f422e6c1302b7
#
_entry.id   0fa28584029ec53d470f422e6c1302b7
#
_cell.length_a   1.000
_cell.length_b   1.000
_cell.length_c   1.000
_cell.angle_alpha   90.00
_cell.angle_beta   90.00
_cell.angle_gamma   90.00
#
_symmetry.space_group_name_H-M   'P 1'
#
loop_
_entity.id
_entity.type
_entity.pdbx_description
1 polymer ?
#
loop_
_entity_poly.entity_id
_entity_poly.type
_entity_poly.pdbx_seq_one_letter_code
_entity_poly.pdbx_strand_id
1 'polypeptide(L)'
;MATLELAANKGLGNVSMNMIADKVGIKKPSLYNHFASKEELVEVMYQFLREEAKKNANIGAIDYTTIFADKSALEILRMMVGGYFNMNQQEHMMNFYKVIYSERSLNPMAAKIVAEETDKMIIATKQLFCHIQQREPVKQFV
;
A
#
# COMPACT_ATOMS: atom_id res chain seq x y z
N MET A 1 12.02 6.99 -6.64
CA MET A 1 11.72 6.73 -5.21
C MET A 1 12.34 7.73 -4.23
N ALA A 2 13.23 8.63 -4.70
CA ALA A 2 13.87 9.65 -3.86
C ALA A 2 12.90 10.53 -3.05
N THR A 3 11.80 10.97 -3.68
CA THR A 3 10.77 11.78 -3.01
C THR A 3 10.10 11.03 -1.86
N LEU A 4 9.77 9.76 -2.07
CA LEU A 4 9.16 8.92 -1.04
C LEU A 4 10.08 8.74 0.17
N GLU A 5 11.35 8.44 -0.07
CA GLU A 5 12.36 8.29 0.99
C GLU A 5 12.55 9.59 1.79
N LEU A 6 12.64 10.73 1.11
CA LEU A 6 12.72 12.03 1.76
C LEU A 6 11.47 12.33 2.59
N ALA A 7 10.28 12.06 2.04
CA ALA A 7 9.01 12.27 2.72
C ALA A 7 8.84 11.36 3.94
N ALA A 8 9.24 10.09 3.84
CA ALA A 8 9.18 9.13 4.95
C ALA A 8 10.11 9.52 6.11
N ASN A 9 11.24 10.16 5.81
CA ASN A 9 12.24 10.55 6.81
C ASN A 9 11.99 11.92 7.42
N LYS A 10 11.49 12.89 6.65
CA LYS A 10 11.40 14.31 7.05
C LYS A 10 9.97 14.83 7.17
N GLY A 11 8.98 14.04 6.72
CA GLY A 11 7.62 14.50 6.47
C GLY A 11 7.52 15.22 5.13
N LEU A 12 6.43 15.01 4.40
CA LEU A 12 6.23 15.56 3.05
C LEU A 12 6.24 17.09 3.02
N GLY A 13 5.71 17.73 4.06
CA GLY A 13 5.72 19.19 4.20
C GLY A 13 7.11 19.81 4.17
N ASN A 14 8.10 19.10 4.71
CA ASN A 14 9.50 19.57 4.81
C ASN A 14 10.36 19.21 3.59
N VAL A 15 9.81 18.51 2.60
CA VAL A 15 10.52 18.14 1.37
C VAL A 15 10.36 19.26 0.33
N SER A 16 11.46 19.73 -0.24
CA SER A 16 11.47 20.71 -1.33
C SER A 16 11.92 20.09 -2.65
N MET A 17 11.58 20.76 -3.77
CA MET A 17 12.05 20.38 -5.11
C MET A 17 13.58 20.38 -5.21
N ASN A 18 14.26 21.26 -4.50
CA ASN A 18 15.74 21.26 -4.45
C ASN A 18 16.25 19.97 -3.80
N MET A 19 15.71 19.59 -2.65
CA MET A 19 16.12 18.35 -1.95
C MET A 19 15.87 17.12 -2.79
N ILE A 20 14.80 17.10 -3.59
CA ILE A 20 14.52 16.01 -4.51
C ILE A 20 15.53 15.97 -5.66
N ALA A 21 15.81 17.14 -6.28
CA ALA A 21 16.77 17.25 -7.35
C ALA A 21 18.18 16.83 -6.88
N ASP A 22 18.63 17.31 -5.71
CA ASP A 22 19.91 16.95 -5.11
C ASP A 22 20.00 15.44 -4.82
N LYS A 23 18.93 14.85 -4.25
CA LYS A 23 18.87 13.41 -3.95
C LYS A 23 18.94 12.53 -5.22
N VAL A 24 18.38 13.01 -6.34
CA VAL A 24 18.40 12.31 -7.64
C VAL A 24 19.70 12.60 -8.42
N GLY A 25 20.44 13.65 -8.04
CA GLY A 25 21.67 14.05 -8.72
C GLY A 25 21.42 14.85 -10.02
N ILE A 26 20.29 15.56 -10.12
CA ILE A 26 19.96 16.42 -11.24
C ILE A 26 19.83 17.89 -10.82
N LYS A 27 19.92 18.82 -11.79
CA LYS A 27 19.68 20.23 -11.52
C LYS A 27 18.19 20.53 -11.33
N LYS A 28 17.84 21.45 -10.44
CA LYS A 28 16.46 21.88 -10.19
C LYS A 28 15.66 22.22 -11.46
N PRO A 29 16.20 22.97 -12.46
CA PRO A 29 15.49 23.23 -13.70
C PRO A 29 15.10 21.95 -14.46
N SER A 30 15.98 20.92 -14.45
CA SER A 30 15.65 19.63 -15.09
C SER A 30 14.46 18.95 -14.43
N LEU A 31 14.32 19.04 -13.10
CA LEU A 31 13.15 18.51 -12.39
C LEU A 31 11.87 19.27 -12.76
N TYR A 32 11.95 20.61 -12.88
CA TYR A 32 10.81 21.45 -13.28
C TYR A 32 10.39 21.26 -14.75
N ASN A 33 11.28 20.74 -15.62
CA ASN A 33 10.90 20.35 -16.98
C ASN A 33 9.96 19.14 -17.01
N HIS A 34 9.94 18.34 -15.94
CA HIS A 34 9.11 17.13 -15.83
C HIS A 34 7.88 17.31 -14.94
N PHE A 35 7.98 18.19 -13.93
CA PHE A 35 6.92 18.40 -12.94
C PHE A 35 6.78 19.90 -12.67
N ALA A 36 5.63 20.48 -12.98
CA ALA A 36 5.38 21.91 -12.78
C ALA A 36 5.41 22.32 -11.30
N SER A 37 5.10 21.38 -10.39
CA SER A 37 5.09 21.65 -8.95
C SER A 37 5.49 20.41 -8.12
N LYS A 38 5.70 20.62 -6.81
CA LYS A 38 5.88 19.52 -5.86
C LYS A 38 4.61 18.68 -5.73
N GLU A 39 3.47 19.30 -5.77
CA GLU A 39 2.15 18.68 -5.67
C GLU A 39 1.94 17.69 -6.83
N GLU A 40 2.23 18.10 -8.06
CA GLU A 40 2.17 17.23 -9.24
C GLU A 40 3.12 16.03 -9.11
N LEU A 41 4.36 16.27 -8.69
CA LEU A 41 5.33 15.20 -8.47
C LEU A 41 4.85 14.21 -7.42
N VAL A 42 4.27 14.69 -6.33
CA VAL A 42 3.71 13.85 -5.26
C VAL A 42 2.52 13.05 -5.75
N GLU A 43 1.65 13.64 -6.55
CA GLU A 43 0.51 12.95 -7.15
C GLU A 43 0.95 11.80 -8.06
N VAL A 44 1.91 12.06 -8.95
CA VAL A 44 2.51 11.03 -9.82
C VAL A 44 3.18 9.94 -8.99
N MET A 45 3.90 10.31 -7.93
CA MET A 45 4.50 9.34 -6.99
C MET A 45 3.44 8.43 -6.36
N TYR A 46 2.33 8.98 -5.88
CA TYR A 46 1.24 8.19 -5.30
C TYR A 46 0.59 7.26 -6.34
N GLN A 47 0.34 7.74 -7.54
CA GLN A 47 -0.21 6.92 -8.62
C GLN A 47 0.71 5.76 -8.98
N PHE A 48 2.00 6.02 -9.13
CA PHE A 48 3.01 5.01 -9.41
C PHE A 48 3.05 3.92 -8.34
N LEU A 49 3.10 4.31 -7.06
CA LEU A 49 3.13 3.38 -5.93
C LEU A 49 1.86 2.54 -5.80
N ARG A 50 0.70 3.13 -6.14
CA ARG A 50 -0.57 2.38 -6.20
C ARG A 50 -0.57 1.32 -7.30
N GLU A 51 -0.05 1.65 -8.47
CA GLU A 51 0.05 0.67 -9.55
C GLU A 51 1.05 -0.44 -9.21
N GLU A 52 2.17 -0.13 -8.56
CA GLU A 52 3.08 -1.15 -8.03
C GLU A 52 2.40 -2.03 -6.97
N ALA A 53 1.70 -1.43 -6.02
CA ALA A 53 0.96 -2.16 -5.01
C ALA A 53 -0.08 -3.11 -5.64
N LYS A 54 -0.82 -2.67 -6.66
CA LYS A 54 -1.78 -3.52 -7.39
C LYS A 54 -1.10 -4.69 -8.09
N LYS A 55 0.04 -4.46 -8.76
CA LYS A 55 0.80 -5.51 -9.43
C LYS A 55 1.33 -6.56 -8.44
N ASN A 56 1.85 -6.11 -7.30
CA ASN A 56 2.41 -6.99 -6.29
C ASN A 56 1.35 -7.73 -5.47
N ALA A 57 0.19 -7.12 -5.29
CA ALA A 57 -0.86 -7.69 -4.46
C ALA A 57 -1.63 -8.82 -5.14
N ASN A 58 -1.65 -8.88 -6.48
CA ASN A 58 -2.45 -9.82 -7.29
C ASN A 58 -3.91 -10.02 -6.75
N ILE A 59 -4.40 -8.99 -6.03
CA ILE A 59 -5.61 -9.06 -5.17
C ILE A 59 -6.90 -9.11 -6.00
N GLY A 60 -6.80 -9.01 -7.32
CA GLY A 60 -7.98 -9.00 -8.19
C GLY A 60 -8.51 -10.39 -8.58
N ALA A 61 -7.78 -11.49 -8.32
CA ALA A 61 -8.14 -12.81 -8.79
C ALA A 61 -7.55 -13.94 -7.93
N ILE A 62 -7.49 -13.79 -6.61
CA ILE A 62 -7.15 -14.92 -5.75
C ILE A 62 -8.38 -15.84 -5.74
N ASP A 63 -8.28 -16.96 -6.45
CA ASP A 63 -9.22 -18.06 -6.30
C ASP A 63 -8.94 -18.77 -4.96
N TYR A 64 -9.58 -18.29 -3.92
CA TYR A 64 -9.48 -18.86 -2.57
C TYR A 64 -9.87 -20.34 -2.55
N THR A 65 -10.74 -20.80 -3.47
CA THR A 65 -11.21 -22.18 -3.52
C THR A 65 -10.10 -23.11 -3.93
N THR A 66 -9.29 -22.69 -4.91
CA THR A 66 -8.16 -23.50 -5.41
C THR A 66 -6.94 -23.40 -4.48
N ILE A 67 -6.57 -22.18 -4.04
CA ILE A 67 -5.35 -21.99 -3.24
C ILE A 67 -5.46 -22.61 -1.85
N PHE A 68 -6.66 -22.62 -1.30
CA PHE A 68 -6.91 -23.12 0.06
C PHE A 68 -7.64 -24.46 0.10
N ALA A 69 -7.77 -25.14 -1.05
CA ALA A 69 -8.56 -26.38 -1.17
C ALA A 69 -8.25 -27.44 -0.09
N ASP A 70 -6.98 -27.65 0.22
CA ASP A 70 -6.51 -28.68 1.14
C ASP A 70 -5.96 -28.14 2.47
N LYS A 71 -6.29 -26.86 2.79
CA LYS A 71 -5.72 -26.19 3.98
C LYS A 71 -6.77 -26.03 5.09
N SER A 72 -6.33 -26.23 6.32
CA SER A 72 -7.15 -25.90 7.51
C SER A 72 -7.31 -24.39 7.68
N ALA A 73 -8.33 -23.97 8.43
CA ALA A 73 -8.55 -22.56 8.76
C ALA A 73 -7.30 -21.90 9.37
N LEU A 74 -6.59 -22.61 10.26
CA LEU A 74 -5.37 -22.10 10.89
C LEU A 74 -4.23 -21.89 9.88
N GLU A 75 -4.05 -22.81 8.94
CA GLU A 75 -3.04 -22.67 7.88
C GLU A 75 -3.36 -21.50 6.97
N ILE A 76 -4.64 -21.33 6.59
CA ILE A 76 -5.11 -20.20 5.79
C ILE A 76 -4.78 -18.88 6.49
N LEU A 77 -5.15 -18.75 7.77
CA LEU A 77 -4.89 -17.55 8.56
C LEU A 77 -3.38 -17.27 8.69
N ARG A 78 -2.56 -18.29 8.94
CA ARG A 78 -1.09 -18.15 8.99
C ARG A 78 -0.50 -17.66 7.67
N MET A 79 -0.98 -18.20 6.54
CA MET A 79 -0.55 -17.77 5.21
C MET A 79 -0.92 -16.31 4.93
N MET A 80 -2.14 -15.91 5.29
CA MET A 80 -2.60 -14.52 5.10
C MET A 80 -1.81 -13.53 5.94
N VAL A 81 -1.62 -13.83 7.22
CA VAL A 81 -0.80 -12.99 8.12
C VAL A 81 0.65 -12.94 7.65
N GLY A 82 1.24 -14.09 7.28
CA GLY A 82 2.59 -14.16 6.75
C GLY A 82 2.76 -13.38 5.45
N GLY A 83 1.82 -13.49 4.52
CA GLY A 83 1.79 -12.72 3.27
C GLY A 83 1.73 -11.22 3.52
N TYR A 84 0.86 -10.78 4.44
CA TYR A 84 0.78 -9.38 4.86
C TYR A 84 2.09 -8.87 5.45
N PHE A 85 2.72 -9.66 6.34
CA PHE A 85 4.02 -9.32 6.91
C PHE A 85 5.10 -9.19 5.84
N ASN A 86 5.21 -10.16 4.93
CA ASN A 86 6.22 -10.16 3.86
C ASN A 86 6.06 -8.96 2.92
N MET A 87 4.82 -8.61 2.56
CA MET A 87 4.53 -7.44 1.74
C MET A 87 4.98 -6.15 2.43
N ASN A 88 4.76 -6.03 3.73
CA ASN A 88 5.11 -4.85 4.51
C ASN A 88 6.62 -4.76 4.85
N GLN A 89 7.40 -5.81 4.68
CA GLN A 89 8.86 -5.74 4.88
C GLN A 89 9.62 -5.07 3.74
N GLN A 90 8.98 -4.82 2.59
CA GLN A 90 9.61 -4.07 1.51
C GLN A 90 9.71 -2.59 1.91
N GLU A 91 10.92 -2.07 1.99
CA GLU A 91 11.23 -0.72 2.50
C GLU A 91 10.40 0.37 1.79
N HIS A 92 10.24 0.29 0.48
CA HIS A 92 9.46 1.27 -0.27
C HIS A 92 7.97 1.22 0.05
N MET A 93 7.40 0.03 0.35
CA MET A 93 6.01 -0.09 0.78
C MET A 93 5.81 0.44 2.20
N MET A 94 6.75 0.16 3.10
CA MET A 94 6.73 0.75 4.45
C MET A 94 6.78 2.27 4.39
N ASN A 95 7.67 2.84 3.57
CA ASN A 95 7.77 4.27 3.38
C ASN A 95 6.50 4.86 2.75
N PHE A 96 5.88 4.16 1.80
CA PHE A 96 4.61 4.57 1.21
C PHE A 96 3.50 4.65 2.26
N TYR A 97 3.28 3.60 3.02
CA TYR A 97 2.26 3.61 4.08
C TYR A 97 2.55 4.68 5.13
N LYS A 98 3.80 4.83 5.57
CA LYS A 98 4.19 5.88 6.50
C LYS A 98 3.81 7.27 5.99
N VAL A 99 4.08 7.57 4.72
CA VAL A 99 3.76 8.86 4.12
C VAL A 99 2.26 9.05 3.97
N ILE A 100 1.51 8.11 3.36
CA ILE A 100 0.07 8.30 3.15
C ILE A 100 -0.71 8.39 4.46
N TYR A 101 -0.32 7.61 5.49
CA TYR A 101 -0.97 7.68 6.80
C TYR A 101 -0.67 8.99 7.54
N SER A 102 0.55 9.55 7.42
CA SER A 102 0.87 10.85 8.01
C SER A 102 0.17 12.00 7.29
N GLU A 103 0.00 11.91 5.98
CA GLU A 103 -0.58 12.97 5.15
C GLU A 103 -2.11 12.92 5.01
N ARG A 104 -2.79 11.83 5.41
CA ARG A 104 -4.22 11.62 5.16
C ARG A 104 -5.13 12.70 5.72
N SER A 105 -4.71 13.41 6.75
CA SER A 105 -5.48 14.50 7.36
C SER A 105 -5.33 15.84 6.64
N LEU A 106 -4.29 15.99 5.81
CA LEU A 106 -3.94 17.23 5.14
C LEU A 106 -4.04 17.15 3.61
N ASN A 107 -3.91 15.95 3.05
CA ASN A 107 -3.87 15.71 1.61
C ASN A 107 -5.06 14.84 1.19
N PRO A 108 -6.03 15.38 0.39
CA PRO A 108 -7.20 14.61 -0.04
C PRO A 108 -6.87 13.37 -0.86
N MET A 109 -5.77 13.37 -1.63
CA MET A 109 -5.32 12.21 -2.40
C MET A 109 -4.85 11.11 -1.46
N ALA A 110 -4.04 11.44 -0.43
CA ALA A 110 -3.61 10.48 0.58
C ALA A 110 -4.80 9.91 1.35
N ALA A 111 -5.77 10.75 1.74
CA ALA A 111 -7.01 10.32 2.39
C ALA A 111 -7.79 9.32 1.54
N LYS A 112 -7.96 9.62 0.24
CA LYS A 112 -8.64 8.74 -0.72
C LYS A 112 -7.93 7.41 -0.86
N ILE A 113 -6.59 7.40 -0.97
CA ILE A 113 -5.81 6.17 -1.06
C ILE A 113 -6.00 5.30 0.19
N VAL A 114 -5.90 5.90 1.38
CA VAL A 114 -6.09 5.17 2.64
C VAL A 114 -7.49 4.55 2.72
N ALA A 115 -8.54 5.31 2.35
CA ALA A 115 -9.91 4.81 2.35
C ALA A 115 -10.07 3.62 1.39
N GLU A 116 -9.63 3.77 0.13
CA GLU A 116 -9.75 2.72 -0.89
C GLU A 116 -8.96 1.45 -0.52
N GLU A 117 -7.76 1.58 0.06
CA GLU A 117 -6.97 0.41 0.50
C GLU A 117 -7.61 -0.27 1.71
N THR A 118 -8.21 0.52 2.62
CA THR A 118 -8.96 -0.01 3.76
C THR A 118 -10.19 -0.79 3.31
N ASP A 119 -10.97 -0.25 2.38
CA ASP A 119 -12.15 -0.92 1.82
C ASP A 119 -11.79 -2.25 1.16
N LYS A 120 -10.73 -2.27 0.35
CA LYS A 120 -10.23 -3.51 -0.26
C LYS A 120 -9.83 -4.55 0.78
N MET A 121 -9.13 -4.12 1.83
CA MET A 121 -8.73 -5.01 2.92
C MET A 121 -9.94 -5.59 3.64
N ILE A 122 -10.96 -4.78 3.92
CA ILE A 122 -12.23 -5.23 4.55
C ILE A 122 -12.92 -6.25 3.66
N ILE A 123 -13.06 -5.97 2.35
CA ILE A 123 -13.71 -6.87 1.39
C ILE A 123 -12.96 -8.21 1.32
N ALA A 124 -11.64 -8.17 1.15
CA ALA A 124 -10.82 -9.38 1.08
C ALA A 124 -10.89 -10.21 2.37
N THR A 125 -10.82 -9.55 3.52
CA THR A 125 -10.94 -10.21 4.82
C THR A 125 -12.31 -10.86 4.99
N LYS A 126 -13.39 -10.15 4.63
CA LYS A 126 -14.75 -10.69 4.68
C LYS A 126 -14.91 -11.92 3.79
N GLN A 127 -14.41 -11.88 2.55
CA GLN A 127 -14.46 -13.01 1.62
C GLN A 127 -13.70 -14.23 2.19
N LEU A 128 -12.52 -14.00 2.77
CA LEU A 128 -11.73 -15.03 3.41
C LEU A 128 -12.49 -15.70 4.56
N PHE A 129 -13.06 -14.91 5.47
CA PHE A 129 -13.82 -15.46 6.60
C PHE A 129 -15.08 -16.21 6.15
N CYS A 130 -15.78 -15.71 5.14
CA CYS A 130 -16.91 -16.45 4.54
C CYS A 130 -16.46 -17.81 3.99
N HIS A 131 -15.31 -17.85 3.32
CA HIS A 131 -14.77 -19.11 2.78
C HIS A 131 -14.40 -20.10 3.90
N ILE A 132 -13.71 -19.65 4.94
CA ILE A 132 -13.36 -20.48 6.10
C ILE A 132 -14.62 -21.02 6.80
N GLN A 133 -15.63 -20.19 7.00
CA GLN A 133 -16.87 -20.54 7.69
C GLN A 133 -17.72 -21.58 6.94
N GLN A 134 -17.68 -21.56 5.61
CA GLN A 134 -18.37 -22.55 4.78
C GLN A 134 -17.73 -23.96 4.91
N ARG A 135 -16.45 -24.04 5.17
CA ARG A 135 -15.69 -25.29 5.25
C ARG A 135 -15.62 -25.88 6.66
N GLU A 136 -15.48 -25.04 7.65
CA GLU A 136 -15.45 -25.41 9.06
C GLU A 136 -16.56 -24.64 9.80
N PRO A 137 -17.79 -25.15 9.85
CA PRO A 137 -18.85 -24.49 10.60
C PRO A 137 -18.41 -24.34 12.04
N VAL A 138 -18.34 -23.09 12.49
CA VAL A 138 -17.94 -22.74 13.86
C VAL A 138 -18.89 -23.49 14.79
N LYS A 139 -18.38 -24.45 15.58
CA LYS A 139 -19.14 -25.04 16.68
C LYS A 139 -19.51 -23.88 17.61
N GLN A 140 -20.80 -23.56 17.70
CA GLN A 140 -21.29 -22.61 18.68
C GLN A 140 -20.82 -23.11 20.05
N PHE A 141 -19.93 -22.34 20.66
CA PHE A 141 -19.68 -22.54 22.10
C PHE A 141 -20.96 -22.12 22.83
N VAL A 142 -21.73 -23.11 23.27
CA VAL A 142 -22.82 -22.94 24.19
C VAL A 142 -22.23 -22.75 25.59
#